data_4d3fd876fb90c5350bf674a54ab652f1
#
_entry.id   4d3fd876fb90c5350bf674a54ab652f1
#
_cell.length_a   1.000
_cell.length_b   1.000
_cell.length_c   1.000
_cell.angle_alpha   90.00
_cell.angle_beta   90.00
_cell.angle_gamma   90.00
#
_symmetry.space_group_name_H-M   'P 1'
#
loop_
_entity.id
_entity.type
_entity.pdbx_description
1 polymer ?
#
loop_
_entity_poly.entity_id
_entity_poly.type
_entity_poly.pdbx_seq_one_letter_code
_entity_poly.pdbx_strand_id
1 'polypeptide(L)'
;MATRETFLQELKNLNQEVITMSQMVQDAIDSSFQALSEHNTELADKIIKGDRDVDNMERKIETHCLMLMLKQQPVASDLRHISTALKVVTDLERMGDQAADIADLSLRLEAADYGLVSKHLPAMVANVKTMVKDAICAFIERDTETAETFEQRDDLIDAFLSVSNGKSSNF
;
A
#
# COMPACT_ATOMS: atom_id res chain seq x y z
N MET A 1 -7.60 16.07 -31.70
CA MET A 1 -6.34 15.83 -30.96
C MET A 1 -6.49 16.45 -29.58
N ALA A 2 -6.28 15.70 -28.52
CA ALA A 2 -6.19 16.29 -27.19
C ALA A 2 -4.95 17.18 -27.13
N THR A 3 -5.07 18.34 -26.52
CA THR A 3 -3.93 19.28 -26.36
C THR A 3 -2.95 18.72 -25.33
N ARG A 4 -1.68 19.15 -25.35
CA ARG A 4 -0.70 18.81 -24.32
C ARG A 4 -1.19 19.18 -22.91
N GLU A 5 -1.94 20.25 -22.79
CA GLU A 5 -2.56 20.68 -21.52
C GLU A 5 -3.58 19.64 -21.00
N THR A 6 -4.42 19.11 -21.88
CA THR A 6 -5.38 18.06 -21.52
C THR A 6 -4.64 16.80 -21.02
N PHE A 7 -3.56 16.43 -21.69
CA PHE A 7 -2.75 15.30 -21.27
C PHE A 7 -2.10 15.51 -19.89
N LEU A 8 -1.54 16.69 -19.65
CA LEU A 8 -0.93 17.02 -18.35
C LEU A 8 -1.99 17.04 -17.22
N GLN A 9 -3.21 17.46 -17.54
CA GLN A 9 -4.31 17.40 -16.56
C GLN A 9 -4.68 15.94 -16.25
N GLU A 10 -4.74 15.06 -17.26
CA GLU A 10 -5.02 13.64 -17.04
C GLU A 10 -3.91 12.94 -16.25
N LEU A 11 -2.63 13.30 -16.44
CA LEU A 11 -1.54 12.80 -15.59
C LEU A 11 -1.69 13.25 -14.14
N LYS A 12 -2.15 14.48 -13.88
CA LYS A 12 -2.45 14.92 -12.51
C LYS A 12 -3.61 14.14 -11.90
N ASN A 13 -4.64 13.86 -12.70
CA ASN A 13 -5.77 13.05 -12.26
C ASN A 13 -5.32 11.62 -11.91
N LEU A 14 -4.47 11.01 -12.75
CA LEU A 14 -3.87 9.70 -12.49
C LEU A 14 -3.09 9.70 -11.17
N ASN A 15 -2.23 10.69 -10.95
CA ASN A 15 -1.48 10.83 -9.71
C ASN A 15 -2.41 10.93 -8.49
N GLN A 16 -3.51 11.71 -8.61
CA GLN A 16 -4.49 11.84 -7.53
C GLN A 16 -5.22 10.52 -7.24
N GLU A 17 -5.50 9.72 -8.26
CA GLU A 17 -6.08 8.38 -8.09
C GLU A 17 -5.13 7.45 -7.35
N VAL A 18 -3.83 7.44 -7.69
CA VAL A 18 -2.81 6.67 -6.97
C VAL A 18 -2.70 7.11 -5.50
N ILE A 19 -2.69 8.42 -5.24
CA ILE A 19 -2.70 8.95 -3.86
C ILE A 19 -3.93 8.46 -3.10
N THR A 20 -5.11 8.51 -3.72
CA THR A 20 -6.36 8.05 -3.11
C THR A 20 -6.29 6.56 -2.78
N MET A 21 -5.81 5.72 -3.70
CA MET A 21 -5.64 4.29 -3.46
C MET A 21 -4.65 4.02 -2.33
N SER A 22 -3.52 4.73 -2.29
CA SER A 22 -2.55 4.58 -1.20
C SER A 22 -3.14 4.93 0.18
N GLN A 23 -4.02 5.93 0.23
CA GLN A 23 -4.72 6.27 1.47
C GLN A 23 -5.69 5.16 1.89
N MET A 24 -6.45 4.59 0.95
CA MET A 24 -7.34 3.45 1.22
C MET A 24 -6.56 2.27 1.81
N VAL A 25 -5.40 1.95 1.25
CA VAL A 25 -4.53 0.87 1.74
C VAL A 25 -3.98 1.17 3.12
N GLN A 26 -3.51 2.40 3.37
CA GLN A 26 -3.02 2.81 4.69
C GLN A 26 -4.13 2.72 5.76
N ASP A 27 -5.35 3.12 5.42
CA ASP A 27 -6.51 3.05 6.31
C ASP A 27 -6.90 1.57 6.57
N ALA A 28 -6.80 0.70 5.56
CA ALA A 28 -7.01 -0.74 5.71
C ALA A 28 -5.97 -1.37 6.64
N ILE A 29 -4.69 -1.03 6.48
CA ILE A 29 -3.59 -1.47 7.35
C ILE A 29 -3.87 -1.04 8.80
N ASP A 30 -4.14 0.23 9.06
CA ASP A 30 -4.45 0.72 10.42
C ASP A 30 -5.62 -0.03 11.04
N SER A 31 -6.71 -0.13 10.28
CA SER A 31 -7.93 -0.76 10.74
C SER A 31 -7.75 -2.26 11.00
N SER A 32 -6.95 -2.98 10.19
CA SER A 32 -6.68 -4.41 10.40
C SER A 32 -5.90 -4.66 11.68
N PHE A 33 -4.91 -3.83 11.98
CA PHE A 33 -4.18 -3.92 13.24
C PHE A 33 -5.00 -3.47 14.45
N GLN A 34 -5.89 -2.49 14.28
CA GLN A 34 -6.85 -2.13 15.31
C GLN A 34 -7.81 -3.29 15.58
N ALA A 35 -8.38 -3.90 14.55
CA ALA A 35 -9.25 -5.06 14.69
C ALA A 35 -8.54 -6.21 15.42
N LEU A 36 -7.28 -6.46 15.06
CA LEU A 36 -6.44 -7.45 15.70
C LEU A 36 -6.19 -7.12 17.18
N SER A 37 -5.81 -5.88 17.52
CA SER A 37 -5.44 -5.50 18.89
C SER A 37 -6.63 -5.41 19.85
N GLU A 38 -7.81 -5.05 19.34
CA GLU A 38 -9.04 -4.83 20.11
C GLU A 38 -9.99 -6.05 20.06
N HIS A 39 -9.67 -7.12 19.34
CA HIS A 39 -10.59 -8.23 19.05
C HIS A 39 -11.90 -7.77 18.42
N ASN A 40 -11.84 -6.76 17.57
CA ASN A 40 -13.03 -6.16 16.99
C ASN A 40 -13.45 -6.89 15.72
N THR A 41 -14.31 -7.89 15.87
CA THR A 41 -14.81 -8.72 14.78
C THR A 41 -15.64 -7.94 13.75
N GLU A 42 -16.38 -6.91 14.18
CA GLU A 42 -17.16 -6.07 13.25
C GLU A 42 -16.23 -5.24 12.35
N LEU A 43 -15.16 -4.71 12.92
CA LEU A 43 -14.14 -3.97 12.16
C LEU A 43 -13.41 -4.90 11.19
N ALA A 44 -13.04 -6.12 11.62
CA ALA A 44 -12.43 -7.12 10.76
C ALA A 44 -13.31 -7.47 9.56
N ASP A 45 -14.58 -7.76 9.78
CA ASP A 45 -15.56 -8.03 8.72
C ASP A 45 -15.71 -6.85 7.75
N LYS A 46 -15.66 -5.63 8.25
CA LYS A 46 -15.73 -4.42 7.42
C LYS A 46 -14.52 -4.30 6.51
N ILE A 47 -13.33 -4.60 7.01
CA ILE A 47 -12.08 -4.53 6.23
C ILE A 47 -12.11 -5.57 5.11
N ILE A 48 -12.43 -6.82 5.44
CA ILE A 48 -12.53 -7.93 4.46
C ILE A 48 -13.52 -7.59 3.34
N LYS A 49 -14.65 -6.97 3.66
CA LYS A 49 -15.63 -6.55 2.67
C LYS A 49 -15.19 -5.33 1.87
N GLY A 50 -14.41 -4.45 2.50
CA GLY A 50 -13.91 -3.20 1.91
C GLY A 50 -12.75 -3.41 0.92
N ASP A 51 -12.12 -4.57 0.94
CA ASP A 51 -11.03 -4.93 0.04
C ASP A 51 -11.41 -4.79 -1.44
N ARG A 52 -12.64 -5.12 -1.79
CA ARG A 52 -13.20 -4.90 -3.14
C ARG A 52 -13.13 -3.45 -3.62
N ASP A 53 -13.10 -2.48 -2.71
CA ASP A 53 -13.02 -1.07 -3.10
C ASP A 53 -11.59 -0.74 -3.54
N VAL A 54 -10.57 -1.37 -2.95
CA VAL A 54 -9.17 -1.29 -3.37
C VAL A 54 -9.00 -1.92 -4.75
N ASP A 55 -9.53 -3.12 -4.99
CA ASP A 55 -9.57 -3.79 -6.30
C ASP A 55 -10.21 -2.92 -7.39
N ASN A 56 -11.34 -2.31 -7.06
CA ASN A 56 -12.04 -1.45 -8.00
C ASN A 56 -11.22 -0.21 -8.34
N MET A 57 -10.48 0.34 -7.37
CA MET A 57 -9.60 1.47 -7.59
C MET A 57 -8.40 1.07 -8.45
N GLU A 58 -7.79 -0.11 -8.22
CA GLU A 58 -6.75 -0.65 -9.10
C GLU A 58 -7.23 -0.70 -10.55
N ARG A 59 -8.33 -1.40 -10.82
CA ARG A 59 -8.91 -1.54 -12.18
C ARG A 59 -9.21 -0.20 -12.84
N LYS A 60 -9.68 0.77 -12.05
CA LYS A 60 -9.92 2.14 -12.53
C LYS A 60 -8.63 2.80 -12.98
N ILE A 61 -7.57 2.72 -12.16
CA ILE A 61 -6.27 3.34 -12.46
C ILE A 61 -5.62 2.64 -13.65
N GLU A 62 -5.66 1.30 -13.73
CA GLU A 62 -5.17 0.54 -14.88
C GLU A 62 -5.86 0.96 -16.18
N THR A 63 -7.18 1.06 -16.14
CA THR A 63 -7.97 1.53 -17.30
C THR A 63 -7.56 2.95 -17.70
N HIS A 64 -7.36 3.84 -16.73
CA HIS A 64 -6.90 5.21 -16.98
C HIS A 64 -5.50 5.24 -17.61
N CYS A 65 -4.56 4.43 -17.10
CA CYS A 65 -3.22 4.29 -17.67
C CYS A 65 -3.27 3.83 -19.14
N LEU A 66 -4.05 2.78 -19.43
CA LEU A 66 -4.23 2.27 -20.80
C LEU A 66 -4.82 3.33 -21.73
N MET A 67 -5.81 4.08 -21.27
CA MET A 67 -6.43 5.15 -22.06
C MET A 67 -5.45 6.29 -22.34
N LEU A 68 -4.58 6.66 -21.39
CA LEU A 68 -3.53 7.64 -21.60
C LEU A 68 -2.51 7.19 -22.64
N MET A 69 -2.08 5.93 -22.60
CA MET A 69 -1.15 5.36 -23.57
C MET A 69 -1.76 5.34 -25.00
N LEU A 70 -3.02 4.95 -25.11
CA LEU A 70 -3.70 4.79 -26.41
C LEU A 70 -4.06 6.12 -27.06
N LYS A 71 -4.57 7.08 -26.30
CA LYS A 71 -5.17 8.31 -26.86
C LYS A 71 -4.17 9.44 -27.04
N GLN A 72 -3.10 9.47 -26.26
CA GLN A 72 -2.30 10.68 -26.09
C GLN A 72 -0.88 10.59 -26.66
N GLN A 73 -0.43 9.41 -27.10
CA GLN A 73 0.93 9.19 -27.60
C GLN A 73 2.00 9.86 -26.70
N PRO A 74 2.13 9.40 -25.44
CA PRO A 74 2.99 10.04 -24.46
C PRO A 74 4.46 10.01 -24.89
N VAL A 75 5.23 11.04 -24.54
CA VAL A 75 6.70 11.02 -24.70
C VAL A 75 7.31 10.01 -23.73
N ALA A 76 8.56 9.60 -23.99
CA ALA A 76 9.22 8.53 -23.28
C ALA A 76 9.19 8.66 -21.74
N SER A 77 9.36 9.88 -21.21
CA SER A 77 9.29 10.14 -19.75
C SER A 77 7.90 9.96 -19.18
N ASP A 78 6.87 10.39 -19.91
CA ASP A 78 5.49 10.24 -19.48
C ASP A 78 5.01 8.79 -19.58
N LEU A 79 5.44 8.08 -20.63
CA LEU A 79 5.18 6.65 -20.79
C LEU A 79 5.79 5.86 -19.64
N ARG A 80 7.00 6.20 -19.23
CA ARG A 80 7.67 5.59 -18.07
C ARG A 80 6.88 5.82 -16.78
N HIS A 81 6.41 7.04 -16.54
CA HIS A 81 5.60 7.37 -15.37
C HIS A 81 4.30 6.58 -15.34
N ILE A 82 3.55 6.51 -16.47
CA ILE A 82 2.33 5.72 -16.58
C ILE A 82 2.60 4.23 -16.36
N SER A 83 3.69 3.71 -16.94
CA SER A 83 4.09 2.30 -16.75
C SER A 83 4.49 1.98 -15.31
N THR A 84 5.12 2.94 -14.61
CA THR A 84 5.42 2.80 -13.17
C THR A 84 4.16 2.84 -12.34
N ALA A 85 3.17 3.69 -12.69
CA ALA A 85 1.87 3.71 -12.02
C ALA A 85 1.20 2.33 -12.02
N LEU A 86 1.22 1.61 -13.14
CA LEU A 86 0.66 0.24 -13.24
C LEU A 86 1.31 -0.72 -12.22
N LYS A 87 2.61 -0.63 -12.00
CA LYS A 87 3.30 -1.46 -11.00
C LYS A 87 2.94 -1.05 -9.58
N VAL A 88 2.95 0.26 -9.32
CA VAL A 88 2.63 0.81 -7.99
C VAL A 88 1.23 0.41 -7.55
N VAL A 89 0.23 0.47 -8.45
CA VAL A 89 -1.15 0.13 -8.07
C VAL A 89 -1.33 -1.37 -7.81
N THR A 90 -0.65 -2.24 -8.55
CA THR A 90 -0.66 -3.68 -8.27
C THR A 90 0.00 -4.00 -6.92
N ASP A 91 1.08 -3.30 -6.56
CA ASP A 91 1.70 -3.49 -5.25
C ASP A 91 0.81 -2.92 -4.12
N LEU A 92 0.10 -1.81 -4.35
CA LEU A 92 -0.89 -1.28 -3.41
C LEU A 92 -2.07 -2.23 -3.20
N GLU A 93 -2.59 -2.85 -4.27
CA GLU A 93 -3.65 -3.87 -4.16
C GLU A 93 -3.18 -5.05 -3.29
N ARG A 94 -2.00 -5.60 -3.56
CA ARG A 94 -1.43 -6.69 -2.75
C ARG A 94 -1.26 -6.31 -1.27
N MET A 95 -0.96 -5.05 -0.97
CA MET A 95 -0.91 -4.56 0.41
C MET A 95 -2.31 -4.48 1.03
N GLY A 96 -3.34 -4.13 0.25
CA GLY A 96 -4.74 -4.19 0.63
C GLY A 96 -5.18 -5.61 0.97
N ASP A 97 -4.89 -6.56 0.09
CA ASP A 97 -5.12 -8.00 0.31
C ASP A 97 -4.50 -8.47 1.63
N GLN A 98 -3.25 -8.10 1.90
CA GLN A 98 -2.57 -8.46 3.15
C GLN A 98 -3.24 -7.85 4.38
N ALA A 99 -3.76 -6.62 4.28
CA ALA A 99 -4.52 -6.01 5.37
C ALA A 99 -5.84 -6.77 5.63
N ALA A 100 -6.52 -7.23 4.58
CA ALA A 100 -7.71 -8.08 4.69
C ALA A 100 -7.36 -9.46 5.29
N ASP A 101 -6.24 -10.06 4.91
CA ASP A 101 -5.74 -11.32 5.49
C ASP A 101 -5.44 -11.17 6.99
N ILE A 102 -4.84 -10.06 7.43
CA ILE A 102 -4.62 -9.76 8.85
C ILE A 102 -5.96 -9.64 9.59
N ALA A 103 -6.95 -8.99 8.98
CA ALA A 103 -8.29 -8.89 9.55
C ALA A 103 -8.96 -10.27 9.67
N ASP A 104 -8.85 -11.13 8.65
CA ASP A 104 -9.36 -12.50 8.70
C ASP A 104 -8.62 -13.34 9.76
N LEU A 105 -7.30 -13.18 9.88
CA LEU A 105 -6.52 -13.83 10.94
C LEU A 105 -7.02 -13.42 12.32
N SER A 106 -7.38 -12.13 12.51
CA SER A 106 -7.89 -11.63 13.79
C SER A 106 -9.20 -12.33 14.23
N LEU A 107 -10.00 -12.82 13.29
CA LEU A 107 -11.23 -13.57 13.58
C LEU A 107 -10.95 -15.00 14.07
N ARG A 108 -9.78 -15.54 13.80
CA ARG A 108 -9.39 -16.93 14.09
C ARG A 108 -8.50 -17.07 15.31
N LEU A 109 -7.85 -16.00 15.76
CA LEU A 109 -6.95 -16.03 16.91
C LEU A 109 -7.72 -16.08 18.22
N GLU A 110 -7.26 -16.93 19.17
CA GLU A 110 -7.80 -16.97 20.52
C GLU A 110 -7.19 -15.84 21.39
N ALA A 111 -7.93 -15.42 22.41
CA ALA A 111 -7.53 -14.29 23.27
C ALA A 111 -6.16 -14.47 23.97
N ALA A 112 -5.69 -15.70 24.13
CA ALA A 112 -4.41 -15.98 24.77
C ALA A 112 -3.18 -15.62 23.90
N ASP A 113 -3.35 -15.55 22.58
CA ASP A 113 -2.23 -15.35 21.63
C ASP A 113 -1.86 -13.87 21.45
N TYR A 114 -2.73 -12.95 21.85
CA TYR A 114 -2.57 -11.52 21.61
C TYR A 114 -1.47 -10.84 22.45
N GLY A 115 -1.15 -11.36 23.62
CA GLY A 115 -0.15 -10.79 24.50
C GLY A 115 1.28 -10.78 23.93
N LEU A 116 1.57 -11.72 23.02
CA LEU A 116 2.87 -11.84 22.36
C LEU A 116 3.02 -10.87 21.17
N VAL A 117 1.91 -10.55 20.49
CA VAL A 117 1.88 -9.76 19.26
C VAL A 117 1.90 -8.25 19.55
N SER A 118 1.39 -7.82 20.71
CA SER A 118 1.01 -6.42 20.95
C SER A 118 2.16 -5.42 21.13
N LYS A 119 3.37 -5.83 21.53
CA LYS A 119 4.43 -4.89 21.92
C LYS A 119 5.16 -4.21 20.77
N HIS A 120 5.35 -4.89 19.65
CA HIS A 120 6.14 -4.39 18.51
C HIS A 120 5.30 -3.96 17.32
N LEU A 121 4.07 -4.44 17.24
CA LEU A 121 3.13 -4.18 16.15
C LEU A 121 2.88 -2.69 15.87
N PRO A 122 2.59 -1.82 16.86
CA PRO A 122 2.31 -0.42 16.57
C PRO A 122 3.47 0.30 15.87
N ALA A 123 4.70 -0.02 16.27
CA ALA A 123 5.89 0.56 15.64
C ALA A 123 6.09 0.05 14.20
N MET A 124 5.81 -1.24 13.95
CA MET A 124 5.88 -1.82 12.61
C MET A 124 4.83 -1.19 11.68
N VAL A 125 3.59 -1.07 12.13
CA VAL A 125 2.52 -0.44 11.36
C VAL A 125 2.88 1.00 11.00
N ALA A 126 3.36 1.79 11.97
CA ALA A 126 3.77 3.17 11.74
C ALA A 126 4.90 3.26 10.70
N ASN A 127 5.88 2.35 10.74
CA ASN A 127 6.98 2.30 9.78
C ASN A 127 6.49 1.93 8.37
N VAL A 128 5.67 0.88 8.23
CA VAL A 128 5.09 0.46 6.95
C VAL A 128 4.30 1.61 6.32
N LYS A 129 3.44 2.27 7.07
CA LYS A 129 2.68 3.43 6.57
C LYS A 129 3.57 4.58 6.11
N THR A 130 4.63 4.87 6.87
CA THR A 130 5.59 5.90 6.50
C THR A 130 6.28 5.52 5.20
N MET A 131 6.70 4.26 5.03
CA MET A 131 7.33 3.78 3.80
C MET A 131 6.37 3.89 2.61
N VAL A 132 5.12 3.48 2.75
CA VAL A 132 4.11 3.61 1.68
C VAL A 132 3.93 5.07 1.29
N LYS A 133 3.77 5.96 2.27
CA LYS A 133 3.62 7.39 2.02
C LYS A 133 4.83 7.98 1.28
N ASP A 134 6.03 7.68 1.75
CA ASP A 134 7.27 8.19 1.16
C ASP A 134 7.45 7.64 -0.27
N ALA A 135 7.15 6.35 -0.50
CA ALA A 135 7.21 5.73 -1.82
C ALA A 135 6.24 6.40 -2.82
N ILE A 136 5.02 6.71 -2.38
CA ILE A 136 4.05 7.41 -3.22
C ILE A 136 4.50 8.86 -3.49
N CYS A 137 5.07 9.55 -2.50
CA CYS A 137 5.65 10.88 -2.72
C CYS A 137 6.78 10.83 -3.75
N ALA A 138 7.74 9.90 -3.61
CA ALA A 138 8.84 9.73 -4.57
C ALA A 138 8.33 9.42 -5.98
N PHE A 139 7.30 8.58 -6.11
CA PHE A 139 6.65 8.29 -7.38
C PHE A 139 6.04 9.55 -8.02
N ILE A 140 5.28 10.34 -7.25
CA ILE A 140 4.61 11.56 -7.73
C ILE A 140 5.64 12.63 -8.15
N GLU A 141 6.68 12.80 -7.34
CA GLU A 141 7.74 13.80 -7.56
C GLU A 141 8.77 13.31 -8.59
N ARG A 142 8.71 12.03 -8.98
CA ARG A 142 9.69 11.36 -9.86
C ARG A 142 11.11 11.41 -9.28
N ASP A 143 11.20 11.33 -7.96
CA ASP A 143 12.44 11.37 -7.21
C ASP A 143 13.06 9.97 -7.13
N THR A 144 14.11 9.76 -7.93
CA THR A 144 14.84 8.49 -7.97
C THR A 144 15.82 8.34 -6.80
N GLU A 145 16.34 9.43 -6.24
CA GLU A 145 17.27 9.37 -5.11
C GLU A 145 16.54 8.87 -3.85
N THR A 146 15.36 9.42 -3.57
CA THR A 146 14.53 8.94 -2.46
C THR A 146 14.12 7.48 -2.69
N ALA A 147 13.78 7.09 -3.92
CA ALA A 147 13.42 5.70 -4.24
C ALA A 147 14.54 4.70 -3.91
N GLU A 148 15.79 5.04 -4.15
CA GLU A 148 16.95 4.18 -3.84
C GLU A 148 17.16 3.96 -2.32
N THR A 149 16.65 4.85 -1.48
CA THR A 149 16.77 4.70 -0.01
C THR A 149 15.82 3.67 0.59
N PHE A 150 14.78 3.24 -0.15
CA PHE A 150 13.79 2.28 0.37
C PHE A 150 14.37 0.90 0.59
N GLU A 151 15.28 0.44 -0.25
CA GLU A 151 15.96 -0.84 -0.10
C GLU A 151 16.68 -0.94 1.26
N GLN A 152 17.37 0.13 1.67
CA GLN A 152 18.04 0.20 2.97
C GLN A 152 17.07 0.22 4.16
N ARG A 153 15.87 0.78 3.98
CA ARG A 153 14.83 0.82 5.02
C ARG A 153 14.14 -0.54 5.19
N ASP A 154 13.97 -1.28 4.10
CA ASP A 154 13.44 -2.64 4.09
C ASP A 154 14.37 -3.59 4.85
N ASP A 155 15.68 -3.52 4.59
CA ASP A 155 16.72 -4.26 5.31
C ASP A 155 16.66 -4.04 6.84
N LEU A 156 16.34 -2.81 7.29
CA LEU A 156 16.18 -2.50 8.72
C LEU A 156 14.95 -3.16 9.33
N ILE A 157 13.85 -3.26 8.59
CA ILE A 157 12.62 -3.93 9.04
C ILE A 157 12.86 -5.44 9.12
N ASP A 158 13.50 -6.02 8.13
CA ASP A 158 13.87 -7.45 8.11
C ASP A 158 14.82 -7.81 9.25
N ALA A 159 15.80 -6.97 9.53
CA ALA A 159 16.69 -7.14 10.68
C ALA A 159 15.91 -7.11 12.02
N PHE A 160 14.90 -6.22 12.13
CA PHE A 160 14.05 -6.13 13.32
C PHE A 160 13.17 -7.38 13.51
N LEU A 161 12.61 -7.92 12.42
CA LEU A 161 11.84 -9.16 12.41
C LEU A 161 12.70 -10.37 12.79
N SER A 162 13.94 -10.43 12.30
CA SER A 162 14.88 -11.52 12.60
C SER A 162 15.30 -11.55 14.07
N VAL A 163 15.49 -10.37 14.69
CA VAL A 163 15.81 -10.25 16.13
C VAL A 163 14.61 -10.64 16.99
N SER A 164 13.38 -10.32 16.58
CA SER A 164 12.18 -10.72 17.32
C SER A 164 11.94 -12.23 17.27
N ASN A 165 12.22 -12.86 16.13
CA ASN A 165 12.11 -14.31 15.95
C ASN A 165 13.26 -15.09 16.62
N GLY A 166 14.47 -14.53 16.69
CA GLY A 166 15.63 -15.17 17.32
C GLY A 166 15.57 -15.24 18.85
N LYS A 167 14.72 -14.44 19.51
CA LYS A 167 14.48 -14.52 20.97
C LYS A 167 13.45 -15.57 21.36
N SER A 168 12.75 -16.17 20.40
CA SER A 168 11.74 -17.22 20.65
C SER A 168 12.28 -18.65 20.66
N SER A 169 13.57 -18.87 20.35
CA SER A 169 14.16 -20.21 20.25
C SER A 169 15.00 -20.62 21.46
N ASN A 170 14.88 -19.92 22.60
CA ASN A 170 15.56 -20.29 23.85
C ASN A 170 14.55 -20.35 25.03
N PHE A 171 13.57 -21.27 24.94
CA PHE A 171 12.89 -21.87 26.08
C PHE A 171 12.53 -23.32 25.77
#